data_47bc4925c6c0084451d76d056dd2f08f
#
_entry.id   47bc4925c6c0084451d76d056dd2f08f
#
_cell.length_a   1.000
_cell.length_b   1.000
_cell.length_c   1.000
_cell.angle_alpha   90.00
_cell.angle_beta   90.00
_cell.angle_gamma   90.00
#
_symmetry.space_group_name_H-M   'P 1'
#
loop_
_entity.id
_entity.type
_entity.pdbx_description
1 polymer ?
#
loop_
_entity_poly.entity_id
_entity_poly.type
_entity_poly.pdbx_seq_one_letter_code
_entity_poly.pdbx_strand_id
1 'polypeptide(L)'
;MTIYTPTFKIRIAGVEYTNEVLSNATITTGRNDFFEPTLPSYCNLELINLSGTSPAINLLDIVNIQVKDTNNVFIDLFTGEVSSVQNTIEGAGANDQYANTVQVQAIGVLGLLVKRYAGSVAYPQEFDGQRIERILEETLYTAWEDLSNITTWNDLPALQTWQDYGVQGIDVIDNGRYEVLARSAQVEQANELTDVTATTGLGYLYETGDGLIGYADAERRSTNYGTNTIAVDADILSSAGFTTRLQTADIINSVVIQYNDPVTEEAAENDTSIDTYGLLQQIVPTILAEQLDAQEQAARTVALRGLPKVSLDSVSLNLSNSNITDAVRNLFLGVSMDTLVAITNIPTGIITSGVFEGFVEGWTWTLSKNSLDLDLAISNSIYSSLDVQWE
;
A
#
# COMPACT_ATOMS: atom_id res chain seq x y z
N MET A 1 20.50 1.93 26.64
CA MET A 1 19.41 1.77 25.64
C MET A 1 18.85 0.36 25.82
N THR A 2 17.54 0.23 25.91
CA THR A 2 16.89 -1.09 26.02
C THR A 2 16.78 -1.67 24.61
N ILE A 3 17.19 -2.92 24.42
CA ILE A 3 17.01 -3.59 23.13
C ILE A 3 15.50 -3.87 22.97
N TYR A 4 14.92 -3.39 21.88
CA TYR A 4 13.53 -3.71 21.55
C TYR A 4 13.44 -5.16 21.06
N THR A 5 12.64 -5.93 21.77
CA THR A 5 12.30 -7.29 21.35
C THR A 5 10.83 -7.30 20.93
N PRO A 6 10.53 -7.49 19.65
CA PRO A 6 9.15 -7.46 19.18
C PRO A 6 8.31 -8.56 19.83
N THR A 7 7.10 -8.22 20.20
CA THR A 7 6.08 -9.17 20.68
C THR A 7 4.95 -9.17 19.68
N PHE A 8 4.77 -10.30 19.00
CA PHE A 8 3.72 -10.46 18.00
C PHE A 8 2.48 -11.10 18.60
N LYS A 9 1.35 -10.76 18.03
CA LYS A 9 0.07 -11.39 18.28
C LYS A 9 -0.53 -11.76 16.93
N ILE A 10 -0.64 -13.05 16.69
CA ILE A 10 -1.12 -13.60 15.44
C ILE A 10 -2.45 -14.26 15.74
N ARG A 11 -3.50 -13.87 15.02
CA ARG A 11 -4.82 -14.48 15.13
C ARG A 11 -5.22 -15.06 13.79
N ILE A 12 -5.69 -16.30 13.79
CA ILE A 12 -6.24 -16.96 12.60
C ILE A 12 -7.57 -17.59 13.03
N ALA A 13 -8.66 -17.28 12.34
CA ALA A 13 -10.00 -17.74 12.71
C ALA A 13 -10.36 -17.48 14.20
N GLY A 14 -9.87 -16.36 14.78
CA GLY A 14 -10.05 -16.01 16.18
C GLY A 14 -9.14 -16.75 17.18
N VAL A 15 -8.36 -17.73 16.73
CA VAL A 15 -7.36 -18.43 17.57
C VAL A 15 -6.07 -17.63 17.62
N GLU A 16 -5.55 -17.39 18.82
CA GLU A 16 -4.31 -16.63 19.03
C GLU A 16 -3.10 -17.55 19.07
N TYR A 17 -2.06 -17.16 18.31
CA TYR A 17 -0.75 -17.79 18.27
C TYR A 17 0.31 -16.81 18.76
N THR A 18 1.29 -17.30 19.49
CA THR A 18 2.35 -16.49 20.10
C THR A 18 3.64 -16.54 19.31
N ASN A 19 4.62 -15.69 19.65
CA ASN A 19 5.98 -15.71 19.08
C ASN A 19 6.67 -17.07 19.17
N GLU A 20 6.27 -17.94 20.11
CA GLU A 20 6.92 -19.23 20.31
C GLU A 20 6.69 -20.21 19.16
N VAL A 21 5.55 -20.07 18.49
CA VAL A 21 5.19 -20.90 17.32
C VAL A 21 5.51 -20.20 15.99
N LEU A 22 5.86 -18.91 16.01
CA LEU A 22 6.24 -18.18 14.81
C LEU A 22 7.65 -18.58 14.38
N SER A 23 7.80 -19.17 13.20
CA SER A 23 9.08 -19.38 12.54
C SER A 23 9.50 -18.10 11.82
N ASN A 24 8.72 -17.70 10.85
CA ASN A 24 8.86 -16.44 10.14
C ASN A 24 7.51 -15.95 9.58
N ALA A 25 7.44 -14.67 9.27
CA ALA A 25 6.38 -14.14 8.44
C ALA A 25 6.93 -13.01 7.57
N THR A 26 6.39 -12.89 6.37
CA THR A 26 6.67 -11.77 5.47
C THR A 26 5.34 -11.16 5.05
N ILE A 27 5.22 -9.84 5.21
CA ILE A 27 4.04 -9.06 4.85
C ILE A 27 4.48 -7.98 3.87
N THR A 28 3.92 -7.97 2.68
CA THR A 28 4.19 -6.94 1.67
C THR A 28 2.92 -6.13 1.44
N THR A 29 3.03 -4.81 1.45
CA THR A 29 1.91 -3.87 1.29
C THR A 29 2.33 -2.72 0.37
N GLY A 30 1.37 -2.23 -0.45
CA GLY A 30 1.56 -1.07 -1.30
C GLY A 30 2.03 -1.40 -2.70
N ARG A 31 2.90 -0.56 -3.27
CA ARG A 31 3.45 -0.66 -4.62
C ARG A 31 4.97 -0.44 -4.60
N ASN A 32 5.68 -0.82 -5.66
CA ASN A 32 7.13 -0.67 -5.70
C ASN A 32 7.57 0.71 -6.22
N ASP A 33 6.71 1.37 -6.98
CA ASP A 33 7.02 2.65 -7.63
C ASP A 33 5.77 3.55 -7.65
N PHE A 34 5.99 4.86 -7.67
CA PHE A 34 4.93 5.88 -7.75
C PHE A 34 4.00 5.69 -8.97
N PHE A 35 4.52 5.15 -10.06
CA PHE A 35 3.80 5.01 -11.33
C PHE A 35 3.10 3.65 -11.49
N GLU A 36 3.21 2.77 -10.51
CA GLU A 36 2.55 1.47 -10.50
C GLU A 36 1.23 1.52 -9.73
N PRO A 37 0.23 0.71 -10.08
CA PRO A 37 -0.96 0.55 -9.26
C PRO A 37 -0.60 -0.13 -7.93
N THR A 38 -1.37 0.14 -6.90
CA THR A 38 -1.25 -0.54 -5.61
C THR A 38 -1.69 -1.99 -5.73
N LEU A 39 -0.86 -2.90 -5.24
CA LEU A 39 -1.19 -4.32 -5.21
C LEU A 39 -1.84 -4.69 -3.87
N PRO A 40 -2.68 -5.74 -3.84
CA PRO A 40 -3.17 -6.28 -2.58
C PRO A 40 -2.03 -6.67 -1.66
N SER A 41 -2.17 -6.37 -0.37
CA SER A 41 -1.23 -6.83 0.64
C SER A 41 -1.18 -8.35 0.65
N TYR A 42 0.01 -8.89 0.87
CA TYR A 42 0.25 -10.32 0.85
C TYR A 42 1.06 -10.75 2.06
N CYS A 43 0.58 -11.77 2.75
CA CYS A 43 1.24 -12.35 3.91
C CYS A 43 1.62 -13.80 3.66
N ASN A 44 2.89 -14.13 3.87
CA ASN A 44 3.37 -15.51 4.04
C ASN A 44 3.73 -15.71 5.50
N LEU A 45 3.07 -16.63 6.15
CA LEU A 45 3.26 -16.95 7.56
C LEU A 45 3.66 -18.41 7.71
N GLU A 46 4.72 -18.69 8.46
CA GLU A 46 5.13 -20.03 8.83
C GLU A 46 5.05 -20.24 10.34
N LEU A 47 4.22 -21.20 10.74
CA LEU A 47 4.04 -21.60 12.12
C LEU A 47 4.65 -22.99 12.36
N ILE A 48 5.40 -23.16 13.45
CA ILE A 48 5.93 -24.44 13.88
C ILE A 48 5.10 -24.94 15.06
N ASN A 49 4.53 -26.12 14.91
CA ASN A 49 3.79 -26.78 15.97
C ASN A 49 4.50 -28.08 16.40
N LEU A 50 5.00 -28.09 17.62
CA LEU A 50 5.69 -29.25 18.19
C LEU A 50 4.76 -30.27 18.83
N SER A 51 3.45 -29.98 18.90
CA SER A 51 2.46 -30.88 19.52
C SER A 51 1.97 -32.00 18.61
N GLY A 52 2.33 -31.98 17.34
CA GLY A 52 1.91 -32.95 16.34
C GLY A 52 0.45 -32.82 15.87
N THR A 53 -0.28 -31.82 16.35
CA THR A 53 -1.65 -31.53 15.90
C THR A 53 -1.63 -30.35 14.95
N SER A 54 -2.17 -30.52 13.73
CA SER A 54 -2.35 -29.39 12.81
C SER A 54 -3.40 -28.41 13.36
N PRO A 55 -3.11 -27.11 13.35
CA PRO A 55 -4.15 -26.12 13.66
C PRO A 55 -5.27 -26.22 12.61
N ALA A 56 -6.52 -26.04 13.06
CA ALA A 56 -7.67 -26.02 12.17
C ALA A 56 -7.78 -24.65 11.48
N ILE A 57 -7.06 -24.48 10.38
CA ILE A 57 -7.05 -23.29 9.55
C ILE A 57 -7.72 -23.64 8.21
N ASN A 58 -8.72 -22.86 7.82
CA ASN A 58 -9.45 -23.06 6.57
C ASN A 58 -9.17 -21.91 5.58
N LEU A 59 -9.51 -22.12 4.33
CA LEU A 59 -9.54 -21.04 3.33
C LEU A 59 -10.58 -20.00 3.74
N LEU A 60 -10.27 -18.74 3.50
CA LEU A 60 -11.07 -17.55 3.85
C LEU A 60 -11.15 -17.25 5.35
N ASP A 61 -10.47 -18.01 6.22
CA ASP A 61 -10.31 -17.61 7.61
C ASP A 61 -9.57 -16.25 7.68
N ILE A 62 -9.98 -15.40 8.60
CA ILE A 62 -9.32 -14.10 8.79
C ILE A 62 -8.00 -14.29 9.54
N VAL A 63 -6.95 -13.71 8.97
CA VAL A 63 -5.62 -13.58 9.58
C VAL A 63 -5.43 -12.13 10.00
N ASN A 64 -5.06 -11.93 11.26
CA ASN A 64 -4.65 -10.63 11.78
C ASN A 64 -3.29 -10.77 12.47
N ILE A 65 -2.35 -9.92 12.10
CA ILE A 65 -0.99 -9.89 12.67
C ILE A 65 -0.74 -8.51 13.27
N GLN A 66 -0.45 -8.51 14.56
CA GLN A 66 -0.15 -7.32 15.34
C GLN A 66 1.24 -7.41 15.95
N VAL A 67 1.87 -6.26 16.13
CA VAL A 67 3.12 -6.11 16.89
C VAL A 67 2.92 -5.12 18.03
N LYS A 68 3.56 -5.39 19.14
CA LYS A 68 3.49 -4.51 20.30
C LYS A 68 4.51 -3.38 20.17
N ASP A 69 4.05 -2.14 20.24
CA ASP A 69 4.91 -0.96 20.25
C ASP A 69 5.68 -0.80 21.57
N THR A 70 6.49 0.23 21.66
CA THR A 70 7.27 0.53 22.87
C THR A 70 6.42 1.06 24.03
N ASN A 71 5.19 1.49 23.76
CA ASN A 71 4.20 1.92 24.76
C ASN A 71 3.29 0.78 25.23
N ASN A 72 3.57 -0.45 24.79
CA ASN A 72 2.75 -1.65 25.05
C ASN A 72 1.38 -1.66 24.37
N VAL A 73 1.19 -0.92 23.28
CA VAL A 73 0.00 -0.95 22.43
C VAL A 73 0.24 -1.91 21.26
N PHE A 74 -0.74 -2.72 20.90
CA PHE A 74 -0.68 -3.55 19.70
C PHE A 74 -1.08 -2.73 18.48
N ILE A 75 -0.21 -2.75 17.47
CA ILE A 75 -0.39 -2.09 16.17
C ILE A 75 -0.63 -3.18 15.13
N ASP A 76 -1.65 -3.02 14.30
CA ASP A 76 -1.96 -3.94 13.22
C ASP A 76 -0.95 -3.76 12.07
N LEU A 77 -0.28 -4.86 11.72
CA LEU A 77 0.60 -4.91 10.56
C LEU A 77 -0.09 -5.47 9.33
N PHE A 78 -1.07 -6.36 9.54
CA PHE A 78 -1.78 -7.03 8.46
C PHE A 78 -3.12 -7.59 8.94
N THR A 79 -4.13 -7.45 8.09
CA THR A 79 -5.39 -8.16 8.19
C THR A 79 -5.81 -8.60 6.79
N GLY A 80 -6.16 -9.87 6.63
CA GLY A 80 -6.55 -10.42 5.33
C GLY A 80 -7.18 -11.80 5.46
N GLU A 81 -7.47 -12.43 4.33
CA GLU A 81 -8.09 -13.75 4.23
C GLU A 81 -7.09 -14.82 3.81
N VAL A 82 -7.17 -15.99 4.43
CA VAL A 82 -6.37 -17.16 4.05
C VAL A 82 -6.68 -17.58 2.61
N SER A 83 -5.67 -17.55 1.76
CA SER A 83 -5.75 -17.98 0.36
C SER A 83 -5.18 -19.39 0.14
N SER A 84 -4.23 -19.81 0.99
CA SER A 84 -3.61 -21.14 0.90
C SER A 84 -3.10 -21.60 2.27
N VAL A 85 -3.23 -22.90 2.53
CA VAL A 85 -2.66 -23.56 3.72
C VAL A 85 -1.91 -24.81 3.28
N GLN A 86 -0.66 -24.92 3.70
CA GLN A 86 0.17 -26.10 3.48
C GLN A 86 0.67 -26.63 4.81
N ASN A 87 0.41 -27.91 5.09
CA ASN A 87 0.91 -28.60 6.27
C ASN A 87 2.05 -29.54 5.87
N THR A 88 3.21 -29.40 6.51
CA THR A 88 4.35 -30.29 6.33
C THR A 88 4.66 -30.99 7.65
N ILE A 89 4.66 -32.31 7.65
CA ILE A 89 5.02 -33.12 8.81
C ILE A 89 6.47 -33.56 8.62
N GLU A 90 7.36 -33.10 9.48
CA GLU A 90 8.77 -33.46 9.45
C GLU A 90 9.08 -34.49 10.52
N GLY A 91 9.58 -35.66 10.07
CA GLY A 91 10.27 -36.71 10.81
C GLY A 91 9.57 -37.26 12.04
N ALA A 92 9.62 -38.57 12.21
CA ALA A 92 9.32 -39.20 13.49
C ALA A 92 10.57 -39.07 14.38
N GLY A 93 10.54 -38.17 15.36
CA GLY A 93 11.52 -38.17 16.44
C GLY A 93 11.48 -39.49 17.23
N ALA A 94 12.51 -39.82 17.99
CA ALA A 94 12.44 -40.89 18.96
C ALA A 94 11.32 -40.60 19.95
N ASN A 95 10.26 -41.36 19.99
CA ASN A 95 9.02 -41.27 20.77
C ASN A 95 7.80 -40.76 20.00
N ASP A 96 7.69 -40.96 18.69
CA ASP A 96 6.54 -40.55 17.86
C ASP A 96 6.18 -39.06 17.95
N GLN A 97 7.14 -38.20 18.25
CA GLN A 97 6.95 -36.74 18.21
C GLN A 97 7.21 -36.23 16.80
N TYR A 98 6.17 -35.66 16.20
CA TYR A 98 6.24 -35.03 14.89
C TYR A 98 6.35 -33.53 15.07
N ALA A 99 7.27 -32.87 14.36
CA ALA A 99 7.20 -31.44 14.12
C ALA A 99 6.28 -31.21 12.92
N ASN A 100 5.31 -30.33 13.10
CA ASN A 100 4.43 -29.90 12.02
C ASN A 100 4.71 -28.44 11.70
N THR A 101 5.05 -28.16 10.45
CA THR A 101 5.20 -26.80 9.93
C THR A 101 3.96 -26.48 9.11
N VAL A 102 3.29 -25.40 9.46
CA VAL A 102 2.11 -24.90 8.76
C VAL A 102 2.47 -23.60 8.06
N GLN A 103 2.41 -23.61 6.74
CA GLN A 103 2.56 -22.41 5.92
C GLN A 103 1.17 -21.89 5.56
N VAL A 104 0.92 -20.63 5.88
CA VAL A 104 -0.33 -19.91 5.60
C VAL A 104 -0.02 -18.74 4.69
N GLN A 105 -0.72 -18.68 3.56
CA GLN A 105 -0.73 -17.51 2.69
C GLN A 105 -2.05 -16.79 2.86
N ALA A 106 -1.98 -15.48 3.06
CA ALA A 106 -3.16 -14.64 3.18
C ALA A 106 -3.03 -13.42 2.27
N ILE A 107 -4.16 -12.93 1.79
CA ILE A 107 -4.27 -11.79 0.89
C ILE A 107 -5.11 -10.71 1.59
N GLY A 108 -4.66 -9.46 1.50
CA GLY A 108 -5.36 -8.32 2.04
C GLY A 108 -6.66 -7.98 1.31
N VAL A 109 -7.36 -7.00 1.82
CA VAL A 109 -8.73 -6.68 1.41
C VAL A 109 -8.85 -6.18 -0.03
N LEU A 110 -7.83 -5.54 -0.61
CA LEU A 110 -7.80 -5.20 -2.04
C LEU A 110 -7.91 -6.44 -2.94
N GLY A 111 -7.44 -7.60 -2.46
CA GLY A 111 -7.59 -8.87 -3.16
C GLY A 111 -9.04 -9.32 -3.35
N LEU A 112 -9.99 -8.78 -2.59
CA LEU A 112 -11.42 -9.04 -2.78
C LEU A 112 -11.93 -8.40 -4.07
N LEU A 113 -11.40 -7.23 -4.45
CA LEU A 113 -11.82 -6.50 -5.65
C LEU A 113 -11.58 -7.31 -6.93
N VAL A 114 -10.51 -8.13 -6.95
CA VAL A 114 -10.19 -9.02 -8.07
C VAL A 114 -11.29 -10.10 -8.28
N LYS A 115 -11.98 -10.48 -7.20
CA LYS A 115 -13.02 -11.52 -7.21
C LYS A 115 -14.43 -10.94 -7.32
N ARG A 116 -14.57 -9.63 -7.31
CA ARG A 116 -15.85 -8.93 -7.30
C ARG A 116 -16.06 -8.13 -8.58
N TYR A 117 -17.32 -7.84 -8.87
CA TYR A 117 -17.74 -7.12 -10.06
C TYR A 117 -18.54 -5.90 -9.65
N ALA A 118 -18.37 -4.81 -10.40
CA ALA A 118 -19.09 -3.56 -10.23
C ALA A 118 -19.57 -3.03 -11.59
N GLY A 119 -20.30 -1.90 -11.59
CA GLY A 119 -20.83 -1.29 -12.80
C GLY A 119 -22.16 -1.87 -13.27
N SER A 120 -22.90 -2.55 -12.40
CA SER A 120 -24.26 -3.02 -12.69
C SER A 120 -25.23 -1.88 -12.96
N VAL A 121 -24.92 -0.67 -12.47
CA VAL A 121 -25.63 0.58 -12.73
C VAL A 121 -24.73 1.56 -13.50
N ALA A 122 -25.37 2.52 -14.18
CA ALA A 122 -24.61 3.59 -14.85
C ALA A 122 -23.98 4.53 -13.81
N TYR A 123 -22.75 4.97 -14.06
CA TYR A 123 -22.08 5.98 -13.24
C TYR A 123 -22.18 7.34 -13.93
N PRO A 124 -22.51 8.44 -13.19
CA PRO A 124 -22.53 9.79 -13.74
C PRO A 124 -21.10 10.29 -14.00
N GLN A 125 -20.95 11.44 -14.65
CA GLN A 125 -19.71 12.23 -14.60
C GLN A 125 -19.55 12.71 -13.16
N GLU A 126 -18.43 12.45 -12.54
CA GLU A 126 -18.16 12.71 -11.13
C GLU A 126 -16.64 12.75 -10.87
N PHE A 127 -16.23 13.21 -9.71
CA PHE A 127 -14.81 13.16 -9.32
C PHE A 127 -14.32 11.73 -9.13
N ASP A 128 -13.04 11.53 -9.37
CA ASP A 128 -12.37 10.22 -9.30
C ASP A 128 -12.58 9.53 -7.94
N GLY A 129 -12.46 10.24 -6.81
CA GLY A 129 -12.71 9.67 -5.50
C GLY A 129 -14.17 9.27 -5.28
N GLN A 130 -15.12 10.06 -5.78
CA GLN A 130 -16.55 9.70 -5.71
C GLN A 130 -16.85 8.44 -6.53
N ARG A 131 -16.17 8.27 -7.67
CA ARG A 131 -16.26 7.05 -8.46
C ARG A 131 -15.71 5.84 -7.71
N ILE A 132 -14.56 6.00 -7.05
CA ILE A 132 -13.96 4.95 -6.22
C ILE A 132 -14.91 4.56 -5.08
N GLU A 133 -15.42 5.53 -4.33
CA GLU A 133 -16.38 5.28 -3.25
C GLU A 133 -17.57 4.45 -3.74
N ARG A 134 -18.18 4.85 -4.86
CA ARG A 134 -19.32 4.15 -5.45
C ARG A 134 -18.99 2.70 -5.87
N ILE A 135 -17.80 2.46 -6.45
CA ILE A 135 -17.35 1.11 -6.80
C ILE A 135 -17.16 0.26 -5.54
N LEU A 136 -16.54 0.82 -4.50
CA LEU A 136 -16.32 0.13 -3.23
C LEU A 136 -17.65 -0.16 -2.51
N GLU A 137 -18.58 0.79 -2.52
CA GLU A 137 -19.93 0.58 -1.99
C GLU A 137 -20.67 -0.58 -2.70
N GLU A 138 -20.60 -0.62 -4.03
CA GLU A 138 -21.24 -1.70 -4.81
C GLU A 138 -20.60 -3.08 -4.53
N THR A 139 -19.30 -3.10 -4.19
CA THR A 139 -18.55 -4.36 -4.08
C THR A 139 -18.36 -4.87 -2.66
N LEU A 140 -18.21 -3.98 -1.68
CA LEU A 140 -17.90 -4.33 -0.30
C LEU A 140 -19.13 -4.32 0.61
N TYR A 141 -20.14 -3.52 0.29
CA TYR A 141 -21.39 -3.60 1.03
C TYR A 141 -22.05 -4.92 0.75
N THR A 142 -22.19 -5.73 1.76
CA THR A 142 -23.05 -6.91 1.71
C THR A 142 -24.50 -6.45 1.76
N ALA A 143 -25.34 -7.05 0.89
CA ALA A 143 -26.77 -6.88 1.03
C ALA A 143 -27.20 -7.37 2.43
N TRP A 144 -28.21 -6.74 3.00
CA TRP A 144 -28.80 -7.14 4.30
C TRP A 144 -29.02 -8.65 4.44
N GLU A 145 -29.35 -9.30 3.36
CA GLU A 145 -29.62 -10.74 3.27
C GLU A 145 -28.36 -11.60 3.49
N ASP A 146 -27.18 -11.05 3.20
CA ASP A 146 -25.91 -11.74 3.37
C ASP A 146 -25.39 -11.69 4.82
N LEU A 147 -25.90 -10.78 5.64
CA LEU A 147 -25.57 -10.66 7.06
C LEU A 147 -26.24 -11.73 7.93
N SER A 148 -27.10 -12.56 7.35
CA SER A 148 -28.06 -13.41 8.09
C SER A 148 -27.48 -14.55 8.89
N ASN A 149 -26.20 -14.92 8.67
CA ASN A 149 -25.69 -16.17 9.24
C ASN A 149 -24.61 -15.99 10.32
N ILE A 150 -24.16 -14.78 10.60
CA ILE A 150 -22.92 -14.64 11.38
C ILE A 150 -23.17 -14.28 12.82
N THR A 151 -24.30 -13.68 13.18
CA THR A 151 -24.36 -13.12 14.52
C THR A 151 -25.74 -13.07 15.11
N THR A 152 -25.86 -13.68 16.24
CA THR A 152 -26.79 -13.17 17.23
C THR A 152 -26.25 -11.82 17.72
N TRP A 153 -27.14 -10.87 18.01
CA TRP A 153 -26.79 -9.55 18.57
C TRP A 153 -25.86 -9.61 19.78
N ASN A 154 -25.78 -10.76 20.44
CA ASN A 154 -24.94 -10.98 21.61
C ASN A 154 -23.45 -11.25 21.26
N ASP A 155 -23.13 -11.55 20.01
CA ASP A 155 -21.78 -11.90 19.61
C ASP A 155 -21.01 -10.68 19.08
N LEU A 156 -21.70 -9.53 18.96
CA LEU A 156 -21.07 -8.27 18.56
C LEU A 156 -20.40 -7.59 19.74
N PRO A 157 -19.16 -7.12 19.62
CA PRO A 157 -18.59 -6.20 20.58
C PRO A 157 -19.51 -4.98 20.69
N ALA A 158 -19.76 -4.52 21.91
CA ALA A 158 -20.74 -3.52 22.22
C ALA A 158 -20.71 -2.32 21.24
N LEU A 159 -21.88 -1.99 20.67
CA LEU A 159 -22.14 -0.78 19.88
C LEU A 159 -21.68 -0.77 18.41
N GLN A 160 -21.60 -1.87 17.74
CA GLN A 160 -21.54 -1.81 16.28
C GLN A 160 -22.92 -1.44 15.71
N THR A 161 -22.95 -0.40 14.89
CA THR A 161 -24.14 -0.01 14.15
C THR A 161 -24.26 -0.83 12.86
N TRP A 162 -25.40 -0.83 12.20
CA TRP A 162 -25.57 -1.44 10.89
C TRP A 162 -24.66 -0.80 9.82
N GLN A 163 -24.31 0.47 9.98
CA GLN A 163 -23.33 1.16 9.17
C GLN A 163 -21.95 0.55 9.33
N ASP A 164 -21.53 0.24 10.54
CA ASP A 164 -20.24 -0.40 10.80
C ASP A 164 -20.17 -1.80 10.20
N TYR A 165 -21.29 -2.49 10.08
CA TYR A 165 -21.38 -3.81 9.43
C TYR A 165 -21.37 -3.74 7.91
N GLY A 166 -22.02 -2.73 7.34
CA GLY A 166 -22.08 -2.51 5.88
C GLY A 166 -20.83 -1.83 5.31
N VAL A 167 -20.03 -1.21 6.16
CA VAL A 167 -18.84 -0.42 5.80
C VAL A 167 -17.54 -1.17 6.14
N GLN A 168 -17.61 -2.44 6.49
CA GLN A 168 -16.40 -3.23 6.72
C GLN A 168 -15.51 -3.20 5.47
N GLY A 169 -14.35 -2.59 5.62
CA GLY A 169 -13.36 -2.54 4.59
C GLY A 169 -13.14 -1.19 3.92
N ILE A 170 -13.86 -0.13 4.31
CA ILE A 170 -13.64 1.24 3.79
C ILE A 170 -13.04 2.13 4.88
N ASP A 171 -11.90 2.73 4.56
CA ASP A 171 -11.24 3.81 5.30
C ASP A 171 -11.58 5.17 4.65
N VAL A 172 -10.74 6.16 4.84
CA VAL A 172 -10.94 7.50 4.26
C VAL A 172 -10.82 7.45 2.74
N ILE A 173 -11.88 7.91 2.07
CA ILE A 173 -11.91 8.14 0.62
C ILE A 173 -11.86 9.64 0.39
N ASP A 174 -10.79 10.13 -0.26
CA ASP A 174 -10.74 11.52 -0.69
C ASP A 174 -11.76 11.77 -1.80
N ASN A 175 -12.29 12.99 -1.88
CA ASN A 175 -13.32 13.34 -2.88
C ASN A 175 -12.82 13.20 -4.33
N GLY A 176 -11.50 13.31 -4.51
CA GLY A 176 -10.87 13.34 -5.82
C GLY A 176 -10.72 14.76 -6.36
N ARG A 177 -9.74 14.90 -7.27
CA ARG A 177 -9.42 16.20 -7.92
C ARG A 177 -9.96 16.29 -9.33
N TYR A 178 -9.95 15.20 -10.08
CA TYR A 178 -10.24 15.18 -11.51
C TYR A 178 -11.60 14.55 -11.81
N GLU A 179 -12.34 15.17 -12.75
CA GLU A 179 -13.62 14.61 -13.18
C GLU A 179 -13.43 13.48 -14.20
N VAL A 180 -14.08 12.35 -13.97
CA VAL A 180 -14.09 11.20 -14.86
C VAL A 180 -15.41 11.09 -15.62
N LEU A 181 -15.34 10.58 -16.85
CA LEU A 181 -16.48 10.41 -17.76
C LEU A 181 -17.63 9.62 -17.14
N ALA A 182 -18.85 10.01 -17.52
CA ALA A 182 -20.01 9.16 -17.29
C ALA A 182 -19.83 7.82 -17.97
N ARG A 183 -20.28 6.74 -17.32
CA ARG A 183 -20.16 5.36 -17.82
C ARG A 183 -21.53 4.70 -17.84
N SER A 184 -21.88 4.10 -18.97
CA SER A 184 -23.10 3.29 -19.05
C SER A 184 -22.97 2.03 -18.21
N ALA A 185 -24.10 1.44 -17.80
CA ALA A 185 -24.10 0.20 -17.05
C ALA A 185 -23.41 -0.93 -17.84
N GLN A 186 -22.31 -1.41 -17.30
CA GLN A 186 -21.53 -2.51 -17.85
C GLN A 186 -20.76 -3.15 -16.69
N VAL A 187 -21.00 -4.42 -16.45
CA VAL A 187 -20.38 -5.17 -15.37
C VAL A 187 -18.93 -5.51 -15.74
N GLU A 188 -17.99 -5.11 -14.91
CA GLU A 188 -16.55 -5.39 -15.05
C GLU A 188 -15.95 -5.76 -13.70
N GLN A 189 -14.72 -6.24 -13.68
CA GLN A 189 -14.01 -6.52 -12.44
C GLN A 189 -13.78 -5.21 -11.66
N ALA A 190 -14.01 -5.24 -10.36
CA ALA A 190 -13.96 -4.04 -9.54
C ALA A 190 -12.54 -3.45 -9.48
N ASN A 191 -11.50 -4.32 -9.42
CA ASN A 191 -10.12 -3.86 -9.44
C ASN A 191 -9.77 -3.11 -10.75
N GLU A 192 -10.24 -3.58 -11.91
CA GLU A 192 -9.99 -2.90 -13.20
C GLU A 192 -10.62 -1.51 -13.22
N LEU A 193 -11.85 -1.40 -12.71
CA LEU A 193 -12.55 -0.11 -12.61
C LEU A 193 -11.88 0.84 -11.63
N THR A 194 -11.45 0.35 -10.47
CA THR A 194 -10.75 1.17 -9.47
C THR A 194 -9.36 1.58 -9.97
N ASP A 195 -8.60 0.69 -10.60
CA ASP A 195 -7.26 0.97 -11.11
C ASP A 195 -7.30 2.03 -12.22
N VAL A 196 -8.21 1.91 -13.17
CA VAL A 196 -8.39 2.92 -14.23
C VAL A 196 -8.79 4.27 -13.65
N THR A 197 -9.69 4.27 -12.67
CA THR A 197 -10.15 5.51 -12.03
C THR A 197 -9.02 6.16 -11.23
N ALA A 198 -8.32 5.39 -10.39
CA ALA A 198 -7.22 5.89 -9.58
C ALA A 198 -6.04 6.40 -10.45
N THR A 199 -5.69 5.67 -11.51
CA THR A 199 -4.64 6.09 -12.44
C THR A 199 -5.02 7.37 -13.16
N THR A 200 -6.28 7.49 -13.62
CA THR A 200 -6.80 8.72 -14.24
C THR A 200 -6.78 9.89 -13.26
N GLY A 201 -7.15 9.66 -11.99
CA GLY A 201 -7.13 10.67 -10.93
C GLY A 201 -5.73 11.02 -10.41
N LEU A 202 -4.68 10.35 -10.88
CA LEU A 202 -3.32 10.41 -10.30
C LEU A 202 -3.30 10.11 -8.80
N GLY A 203 -4.30 9.38 -8.33
CA GLY A 203 -4.46 8.91 -6.96
C GLY A 203 -4.01 7.46 -6.79
N TYR A 204 -4.22 6.92 -5.62
CA TYR A 204 -3.92 5.52 -5.32
C TYR A 204 -4.85 4.95 -4.26
N LEU A 205 -5.21 3.67 -4.43
CA LEU A 205 -5.83 2.90 -3.36
C LEU A 205 -4.76 2.47 -2.35
N TYR A 206 -5.16 2.29 -1.11
CA TYR A 206 -4.28 1.76 -0.06
C TYR A 206 -5.03 0.84 0.87
N GLU A 207 -4.29 -0.04 1.53
CA GLU A 207 -4.79 -0.90 2.60
C GLU A 207 -4.19 -0.46 3.93
N THR A 208 -5.01 -0.50 4.97
CA THR A 208 -4.56 -0.30 6.34
C THR A 208 -4.20 -1.65 6.99
N GLY A 209 -3.37 -1.64 8.04
CA GLY A 209 -2.99 -2.86 8.75
C GLY A 209 -4.17 -3.60 9.39
N ASP A 210 -5.25 -2.90 9.72
CA ASP A 210 -6.50 -3.47 10.26
C ASP A 210 -7.47 -3.96 9.17
N GLY A 211 -7.11 -3.82 7.88
CA GLY A 211 -7.81 -4.43 6.76
C GLY A 211 -8.90 -3.57 6.15
N LEU A 212 -8.72 -2.25 6.15
CA LEU A 212 -9.60 -1.32 5.44
C LEU A 212 -8.99 -0.88 4.12
N ILE A 213 -9.83 -0.51 3.14
CA ILE A 213 -9.42 0.11 1.87
C ILE A 213 -9.70 1.60 1.94
N GLY A 214 -8.69 2.41 1.63
CA GLY A 214 -8.85 3.83 1.43
C GLY A 214 -8.44 4.27 0.03
N TYR A 215 -8.77 5.51 -0.30
CA TYR A 215 -8.33 6.18 -1.53
C TYR A 215 -7.73 7.53 -1.21
N ALA A 216 -6.52 7.74 -1.70
CA ALA A 216 -5.81 9.01 -1.64
C ALA A 216 -5.79 9.63 -3.04
N ASP A 217 -6.31 10.85 -3.17
CA ASP A 217 -6.26 11.59 -4.41
C ASP A 217 -4.89 12.23 -4.68
N ALA A 218 -4.76 12.91 -5.80
CA ALA A 218 -3.53 13.58 -6.21
C ALA A 218 -3.04 14.65 -5.22
N GLU A 219 -3.91 15.18 -4.36
CA GLU A 219 -3.61 16.28 -3.44
C GLU A 219 -3.18 15.81 -2.04
N ARG A 220 -3.56 14.62 -1.62
CA ARG A 220 -3.33 14.13 -0.24
C ARG A 220 -1.89 14.32 0.22
N ARG A 221 -0.93 13.86 -0.56
CA ARG A 221 0.50 13.93 -0.19
C ARG A 221 1.02 15.35 -0.11
N SER A 222 0.59 16.24 -1.00
CA SER A 222 0.99 17.64 -0.95
C SER A 222 0.34 18.39 0.22
N THR A 223 -0.93 18.10 0.52
CA THR A 223 -1.68 18.66 1.65
C THR A 223 -1.09 18.21 2.98
N ASN A 224 -0.69 16.95 3.08
CA ASN A 224 -0.12 16.36 4.29
C ASN A 224 1.40 16.48 4.36
N TYR A 225 2.04 17.18 3.44
CA TYR A 225 3.49 17.36 3.42
C TYR A 225 3.99 17.91 4.77
N GLY A 226 4.91 17.17 5.40
CA GLY A 226 5.49 17.53 6.69
C GLY A 226 4.64 17.17 7.92
N THR A 227 3.40 16.71 7.77
CA THR A 227 2.57 16.30 8.92
C THR A 227 2.87 14.88 9.39
N ASN A 228 3.10 13.95 8.46
CA ASN A 228 3.48 12.57 8.74
C ASN A 228 4.92 12.31 8.26
N THR A 229 5.88 12.90 8.97
CA THR A 229 7.30 12.82 8.58
C THR A 229 8.09 11.99 9.57
N ILE A 230 8.86 11.02 9.05
CA ILE A 230 9.84 10.23 9.79
C ILE A 230 11.23 10.68 9.37
N ALA A 231 11.94 11.37 10.28
CA ALA A 231 13.32 11.74 10.04
C ALA A 231 14.28 10.67 10.58
N VAL A 232 15.19 10.22 9.73
CA VAL A 232 16.20 9.21 10.08
C VAL A 232 17.58 9.63 9.61
N ASP A 233 18.59 9.21 10.36
CA ASP A 233 19.99 9.37 9.96
C ASP A 233 20.38 8.17 9.07
N ALA A 234 21.17 8.42 8.01
CA ALA A 234 21.71 7.38 7.16
C ALA A 234 22.48 6.29 7.93
N ASP A 235 23.07 6.64 9.06
CA ASP A 235 23.84 5.72 9.92
C ASP A 235 22.98 4.66 10.62
N ILE A 236 21.66 4.86 10.74
CA ILE A 236 20.76 3.87 11.36
C ILE A 236 20.14 2.90 10.36
N LEU A 237 20.33 3.17 9.09
CA LEU A 237 19.89 2.23 8.05
C LEU A 237 20.67 0.92 8.15
N SER A 238 20.12 -0.15 7.61
CA SER A 238 20.76 -1.45 7.71
C SER A 238 22.17 -1.44 7.09
N SER A 239 23.00 -2.40 7.49
CA SER A 239 24.37 -2.54 6.97
C SER A 239 24.40 -2.81 5.44
N ALA A 240 23.29 -3.17 4.83
CA ALA A 240 23.14 -3.25 3.38
C ALA A 240 23.17 -1.85 2.73
N GLY A 241 23.00 -0.78 3.51
CA GLY A 241 22.99 0.59 3.03
C GLY A 241 21.71 0.94 2.26
N PHE A 242 21.82 1.94 1.43
CA PHE A 242 20.80 2.30 0.45
C PHE A 242 21.44 2.45 -0.94
N THR A 243 20.67 2.14 -1.95
CA THR A 243 21.12 2.24 -3.34
C THR A 243 20.40 3.41 -4.00
N THR A 244 21.15 4.32 -4.58
CA THR A 244 20.59 5.39 -5.42
C THR A 244 20.61 4.97 -6.87
N ARG A 245 19.57 5.36 -7.58
CA ARG A 245 19.40 5.04 -9.00
C ARG A 245 19.12 6.31 -9.81
N LEU A 246 19.65 6.37 -11.00
CA LEU A 246 19.33 7.37 -12.02
C LEU A 246 19.13 6.63 -13.34
N GLN A 247 17.94 6.69 -13.91
CA GLN A 247 17.60 5.93 -15.11
C GLN A 247 16.96 6.82 -16.18
N THR A 248 17.28 6.54 -17.44
CA THR A 248 16.63 7.18 -18.58
C THR A 248 15.18 6.72 -18.76
N ALA A 249 14.82 5.54 -18.25
CA ALA A 249 13.46 5.03 -18.28
C ALA A 249 12.47 5.88 -17.46
N ASP A 250 12.98 6.65 -16.47
CA ASP A 250 12.15 7.53 -15.63
C ASP A 250 11.85 8.87 -16.33
N ILE A 251 12.55 9.18 -17.45
CA ILE A 251 12.37 10.42 -18.18
C ILE A 251 11.20 10.30 -19.15
N ILE A 252 10.26 11.23 -19.04
CA ILE A 252 9.19 11.46 -20.01
C ILE A 252 9.23 12.95 -20.35
N ASN A 253 9.69 13.29 -21.55
CA ASN A 253 9.84 14.66 -22.00
C ASN A 253 8.82 15.08 -23.07
N SER A 254 7.97 14.16 -23.50
CA SER A 254 6.80 14.40 -24.33
C SER A 254 5.68 13.47 -23.86
N VAL A 255 4.50 14.02 -23.59
CA VAL A 255 3.35 13.24 -23.16
C VAL A 255 2.11 13.66 -23.93
N VAL A 256 1.27 12.67 -24.24
CA VAL A 256 -0.05 12.86 -24.83
C VAL A 256 -1.06 12.22 -23.89
N ILE A 257 -1.96 13.02 -23.33
CA ILE A 257 -3.09 12.56 -22.52
C ILE A 257 -4.30 12.42 -23.42
N GLN A 258 -4.84 11.23 -23.50
CA GLN A 258 -6.11 10.94 -24.18
C GLN A 258 -7.26 11.08 -23.18
N TYR A 259 -8.29 11.83 -23.55
CA TYR A 259 -9.44 12.12 -22.69
C TYR A 259 -10.73 12.21 -23.50
N ASN A 260 -11.89 12.25 -22.84
CA ASN A 260 -13.21 12.43 -23.40
C ASN A 260 -13.70 11.27 -24.31
N ASP A 261 -15.01 11.30 -24.68
CA ASP A 261 -15.66 10.39 -25.63
C ASP A 261 -16.52 11.24 -26.60
N PRO A 262 -16.18 11.35 -27.89
CA PRO A 262 -15.06 10.68 -28.57
C PRO A 262 -13.68 11.17 -28.10
N VAL A 263 -12.69 10.30 -28.14
CA VAL A 263 -11.33 10.57 -27.66
C VAL A 263 -10.74 11.80 -28.33
N THR A 264 -10.23 12.69 -27.48
CA THR A 264 -9.42 13.87 -27.83
C THR A 264 -8.08 13.80 -27.12
N GLU A 265 -7.14 14.66 -27.49
CA GLU A 265 -5.74 14.57 -27.02
C GLU A 265 -5.25 15.95 -26.60
N GLU A 266 -4.53 15.99 -25.48
CA GLU A 266 -3.73 17.13 -25.04
C GLU A 266 -2.29 16.70 -24.86
N ALA A 267 -1.36 17.55 -25.30
CA ALA A 267 0.07 17.22 -25.29
C ALA A 267 0.89 18.29 -24.57
N ALA A 268 1.99 17.84 -23.95
CA ALA A 268 3.02 18.73 -23.41
C ALA A 268 4.41 18.19 -23.73
N GLU A 269 5.38 19.08 -23.90
CA GLU A 269 6.76 18.76 -24.24
C GLU A 269 7.76 19.62 -23.45
N ASN A 270 8.97 19.10 -23.24
CA ASN A 270 10.11 19.81 -22.68
C ASN A 270 11.25 19.80 -23.70
N ASP A 271 11.35 20.88 -24.50
CA ASP A 271 12.33 21.00 -25.59
C ASP A 271 13.77 20.86 -25.09
N THR A 272 14.10 21.43 -23.91
CA THR A 272 15.46 21.35 -23.34
C THR A 272 15.82 19.90 -22.98
N SER A 273 14.90 19.12 -22.50
CA SER A 273 15.10 17.70 -22.24
C SER A 273 15.21 16.90 -23.53
N ILE A 274 14.36 17.20 -24.51
CA ILE A 274 14.40 16.55 -25.84
C ILE A 274 15.74 16.79 -26.51
N ASP A 275 16.26 18.03 -26.47
CA ASP A 275 17.58 18.37 -27.03
C ASP A 275 18.72 17.61 -26.35
N THR A 276 18.57 17.28 -25.05
CA THR A 276 19.62 16.62 -24.26
C THR A 276 19.55 15.09 -24.32
N TYR A 277 18.36 14.52 -24.24
CA TYR A 277 18.14 13.06 -24.05
C TYR A 277 17.45 12.40 -25.24
N GLY A 278 17.05 13.18 -26.26
CA GLY A 278 16.20 12.73 -27.36
C GLY A 278 14.72 12.66 -26.93
N LEU A 279 13.85 12.43 -27.90
CA LEU A 279 12.40 12.32 -27.67
C LEU A 279 12.08 11.04 -26.90
N LEU A 280 11.54 11.19 -25.71
CA LEU A 280 11.06 10.11 -24.84
C LEU A 280 9.57 10.36 -24.57
N GLN A 281 8.73 9.78 -25.41
CA GLN A 281 7.29 10.05 -25.47
C GLN A 281 6.48 8.96 -24.78
N GLN A 282 5.41 9.37 -24.10
CA GLN A 282 4.40 8.50 -23.55
C GLN A 282 2.99 8.94 -23.98
N ILE A 283 2.13 7.98 -24.33
CA ILE A 283 0.70 8.20 -24.55
C ILE A 283 -0.02 7.57 -23.37
N VAL A 284 -0.85 8.35 -22.69
CA VAL A 284 -1.60 7.94 -21.50
C VAL A 284 -3.09 7.99 -21.83
N PRO A 285 -3.74 6.84 -22.02
CA PRO A 285 -5.20 6.78 -22.12
C PRO A 285 -5.81 7.03 -20.74
N THR A 286 -6.80 7.91 -20.66
CA THR A 286 -7.52 8.22 -19.44
C THR A 286 -9.03 8.24 -19.66
N ILE A 287 -9.79 8.25 -18.60
CA ILE A 287 -11.24 8.48 -18.60
C ILE A 287 -11.60 9.89 -18.12
N LEU A 288 -10.68 10.85 -18.24
CA LEU A 288 -10.94 12.26 -17.91
C LEU A 288 -12.08 12.83 -18.76
N ALA A 289 -12.93 13.64 -18.13
CA ALA A 289 -14.03 14.32 -18.82
C ALA A 289 -13.63 15.70 -19.36
N GLU A 290 -12.72 16.41 -18.67
CA GLU A 290 -12.45 17.80 -18.90
C GLU A 290 -11.10 18.04 -19.60
N GLN A 291 -11.09 18.95 -20.59
CA GLN A 291 -9.89 19.33 -21.32
C GLN A 291 -8.82 19.97 -20.41
N LEU A 292 -9.25 20.81 -19.48
CA LEU A 292 -8.31 21.49 -18.57
C LEU A 292 -7.57 20.51 -17.67
N ASP A 293 -8.24 19.44 -17.24
CA ASP A 293 -7.63 18.39 -16.43
C ASP A 293 -6.56 17.63 -17.22
N ALA A 294 -6.85 17.32 -18.49
CA ALA A 294 -5.89 16.67 -19.38
C ALA A 294 -4.66 17.55 -19.68
N GLN A 295 -4.86 18.87 -19.88
CA GLN A 295 -3.79 19.84 -20.05
C GLN A 295 -2.92 19.92 -18.79
N GLU A 296 -3.54 20.03 -17.61
CA GLU A 296 -2.82 20.06 -16.34
C GLU A 296 -2.00 18.80 -16.12
N GLN A 297 -2.58 17.62 -16.35
CA GLN A 297 -1.86 16.34 -16.20
C GLN A 297 -0.69 16.19 -17.20
N ALA A 298 -0.88 16.61 -18.46
CA ALA A 298 0.17 16.60 -19.46
C ALA A 298 1.34 17.48 -19.02
N ALA A 299 1.02 18.71 -18.68
CA ALA A 299 1.99 19.67 -18.23
C ALA A 299 2.74 19.21 -16.97
N ARG A 300 2.04 18.72 -15.96
CA ARG A 300 2.61 18.17 -14.73
C ARG A 300 3.54 16.99 -14.99
N THR A 301 3.14 16.06 -15.83
CA THR A 301 3.97 14.88 -16.16
C THR A 301 5.31 15.29 -16.72
N VAL A 302 5.33 16.20 -17.69
CA VAL A 302 6.58 16.67 -18.32
C VAL A 302 7.43 17.46 -17.32
N ALA A 303 6.82 18.32 -16.50
CA ALA A 303 7.55 19.08 -15.49
C ALA A 303 8.21 18.18 -14.43
N LEU A 304 7.52 17.14 -13.99
CA LEU A 304 8.02 16.22 -12.98
C LEU A 304 9.02 15.20 -13.55
N ARG A 305 8.80 14.72 -14.77
CA ARG A 305 9.56 13.62 -15.38
C ARG A 305 10.46 14.03 -16.54
N GLY A 306 10.42 15.30 -16.97
CA GLY A 306 11.25 15.75 -18.10
C GLY A 306 12.75 15.69 -17.84
N LEU A 307 13.19 15.70 -16.59
CA LEU A 307 14.59 15.60 -16.20
C LEU A 307 14.83 14.42 -15.27
N PRO A 308 15.98 13.73 -15.38
CA PRO A 308 16.31 12.61 -14.53
C PRO A 308 16.43 13.07 -13.06
N LYS A 309 15.88 12.29 -12.15
CA LYS A 309 15.94 12.53 -10.72
C LYS A 309 16.53 11.33 -10.00
N VAL A 310 17.31 11.61 -8.96
CA VAL A 310 17.84 10.54 -8.11
C VAL A 310 16.68 9.90 -7.34
N SER A 311 16.53 8.59 -7.47
CA SER A 311 15.64 7.77 -6.68
C SER A 311 16.41 6.86 -5.73
N LEU A 312 15.77 6.39 -4.68
CA LEU A 312 16.24 5.30 -3.83
C LEU A 312 15.52 4.02 -4.24
N ASP A 313 16.27 2.93 -4.44
CA ASP A 313 15.65 1.65 -4.79
C ASP A 313 14.93 1.02 -3.58
N SER A 314 15.57 1.05 -2.41
CA SER A 314 15.00 0.56 -1.16
C SER A 314 15.75 1.10 0.04
N VAL A 315 15.06 1.14 1.16
CA VAL A 315 15.61 1.52 2.47
C VAL A 315 15.26 0.42 3.46
N SER A 316 16.29 -0.25 3.99
CA SER A 316 16.11 -1.36 4.92
C SER A 316 16.47 -0.96 6.36
N LEU A 317 15.62 -1.33 7.30
CA LEU A 317 15.72 -1.02 8.72
C LEU A 317 15.49 -2.28 9.55
N ASN A 318 16.36 -2.52 10.56
CA ASN A 318 16.05 -3.49 11.60
C ASN A 318 15.52 -2.73 12.83
N LEU A 319 14.22 -2.86 13.10
CA LEU A 319 13.58 -2.14 14.21
C LEU A 319 14.02 -2.63 15.59
N SER A 320 14.70 -3.79 15.68
CA SER A 320 15.34 -4.25 16.92
C SER A 320 16.70 -3.58 17.18
N ASN A 321 17.21 -2.77 16.23
CA ASN A 321 18.46 -2.05 16.39
C ASN A 321 18.39 -1.04 17.54
N SER A 322 19.36 -1.10 18.46
CA SER A 322 19.44 -0.23 19.63
C SER A 322 19.71 1.26 19.28
N ASN A 323 20.19 1.55 18.07
CA ASN A 323 20.43 2.91 17.61
C ASN A 323 19.14 3.63 17.18
N ILE A 324 18.07 2.88 16.93
CA ILE A 324 16.75 3.45 16.64
C ILE A 324 16.08 3.82 17.96
N THR A 325 15.66 5.09 18.09
CA THR A 325 14.93 5.55 19.27
C THR A 325 13.51 4.97 19.30
N ASP A 326 12.93 4.85 20.49
CA ASP A 326 11.57 4.34 20.66
C ASP A 326 10.54 5.19 19.89
N ALA A 327 10.73 6.51 19.84
CA ALA A 327 9.87 7.42 19.09
C ALA A 327 9.90 7.12 17.58
N VAL A 328 11.09 7.00 16.99
CA VAL A 328 11.26 6.68 15.56
C VAL A 328 10.72 5.28 15.24
N ARG A 329 10.97 4.32 16.13
CA ARG A 329 10.44 2.95 15.99
C ARG A 329 8.92 2.94 15.93
N ASN A 330 8.25 3.64 16.86
CA ASN A 330 6.79 3.71 16.88
C ASN A 330 6.22 4.42 15.65
N LEU A 331 6.93 5.42 15.10
CA LEU A 331 6.52 6.05 13.83
C LEU A 331 6.57 5.05 12.67
N PHE A 332 7.64 4.24 12.57
CA PHE A 332 7.72 3.22 11.52
C PHE A 332 6.68 2.11 11.68
N LEU A 333 6.30 1.74 12.92
CA LEU A 333 5.22 0.77 13.12
C LEU A 333 3.86 1.25 12.59
N GLY A 334 3.67 2.56 12.48
CA GLY A 334 2.49 3.19 11.89
C GLY A 334 2.71 3.68 10.45
N VAL A 335 3.69 3.12 9.72
CA VAL A 335 3.98 3.54 8.34
C VAL A 335 2.78 3.36 7.42
N SER A 336 2.56 4.32 6.53
CA SER A 336 1.51 4.34 5.52
C SER A 336 2.03 4.94 4.21
N MET A 337 1.28 4.84 3.12
CA MET A 337 1.69 5.37 1.80
C MET A 337 1.74 6.90 1.73
N ASP A 338 1.26 7.62 2.74
CA ASP A 338 1.39 9.07 2.89
C ASP A 338 2.49 9.49 3.87
N THR A 339 3.27 8.52 4.38
CA THR A 339 4.42 8.79 5.24
C THR A 339 5.57 9.36 4.42
N LEU A 340 6.05 10.55 4.81
CA LEU A 340 7.25 11.17 4.27
C LEU A 340 8.47 10.69 5.06
N VAL A 341 9.44 10.08 4.40
CA VAL A 341 10.72 9.69 5.02
C VAL A 341 11.80 10.68 4.61
N ALA A 342 12.41 11.34 5.58
CA ALA A 342 13.54 12.24 5.39
C ALA A 342 14.82 11.57 5.89
N ILE A 343 15.73 11.21 4.97
CA ILE A 343 17.03 10.59 5.30
C ILE A 343 18.07 11.68 5.28
N THR A 344 18.73 11.90 6.42
CA THR A 344 19.75 12.93 6.62
C THR A 344 21.15 12.32 6.63
N ASN A 345 22.18 13.19 6.58
CA ASN A 345 23.59 12.79 6.61
C ASN A 345 24.02 11.85 5.46
N ILE A 346 23.34 11.94 4.33
CA ILE A 346 23.78 11.23 3.12
C ILE A 346 25.06 11.89 2.60
N PRO A 347 26.08 11.10 2.21
CA PRO A 347 27.30 11.67 1.63
C PRO A 347 26.98 12.59 0.44
N THR A 348 27.53 13.83 0.45
CA THR A 348 27.25 14.84 -0.58
C THR A 348 27.76 14.46 -1.99
N GLY A 349 28.60 13.44 -2.08
CA GLY A 349 28.97 12.83 -3.36
C GLY A 349 27.88 11.96 -3.98
N ILE A 350 26.86 11.58 -3.19
CA ILE A 350 25.70 10.79 -3.62
C ILE A 350 24.50 11.74 -3.86
N ILE A 351 24.17 12.54 -2.83
CA ILE A 351 23.11 13.55 -2.91
C ILE A 351 23.68 14.88 -2.43
N THR A 352 23.71 15.88 -3.30
CA THR A 352 24.40 17.17 -3.05
C THR A 352 23.85 17.89 -1.83
N SER A 353 22.55 17.79 -1.55
CA SER A 353 21.92 18.38 -0.36
C SER A 353 22.27 17.64 0.94
N GLY A 354 22.78 16.41 0.87
CA GLY A 354 22.96 15.52 2.02
C GLY A 354 21.65 15.02 2.63
N VAL A 355 20.51 15.32 2.04
CA VAL A 355 19.18 14.92 2.48
C VAL A 355 18.39 14.36 1.29
N PHE A 356 17.69 13.27 1.51
CA PHE A 356 16.69 12.73 0.60
C PHE A 356 15.34 12.75 1.30
N GLU A 357 14.32 13.23 0.59
CA GLU A 357 12.93 13.18 1.05
C GLU A 357 12.10 12.42 0.04
N GLY A 358 11.33 11.46 0.54
CA GLY A 358 10.49 10.65 -0.31
C GLY A 358 9.27 10.10 0.42
N PHE A 359 8.19 9.91 -0.32
CA PHE A 359 7.00 9.24 0.19
C PHE A 359 7.14 7.73 0.09
N VAL A 360 6.63 7.04 1.09
CA VAL A 360 6.54 5.58 1.09
C VAL A 360 5.52 5.15 0.05
N GLU A 361 5.93 4.27 -0.86
CA GLU A 361 5.04 3.67 -1.87
C GLU A 361 4.57 2.29 -1.45
N GLY A 362 5.40 1.59 -0.72
CA GLY A 362 5.08 0.28 -0.17
C GLY A 362 6.16 -0.17 0.81
N TRP A 363 5.88 -1.26 1.49
CA TRP A 363 6.82 -1.82 2.45
C TRP A 363 6.69 -3.33 2.59
N THR A 364 7.77 -3.94 3.06
CA THR A 364 7.80 -5.35 3.42
C THR A 364 8.25 -5.50 4.86
N TRP A 365 7.40 -6.08 5.68
CA TRP A 365 7.74 -6.55 7.01
C TRP A 365 8.31 -7.95 6.95
N THR A 366 9.45 -8.18 7.58
CA THR A 366 9.97 -9.52 7.84
C THR A 366 10.03 -9.76 9.35
N LEU A 367 9.21 -10.68 9.80
CA LEU A 367 9.03 -11.02 11.19
C LEU A 367 9.75 -12.32 11.51
N SER A 368 10.49 -12.32 12.58
CA SER A 368 11.01 -13.55 13.20
C SER A 368 10.79 -13.48 14.72
N LYS A 369 11.04 -14.57 15.41
CA LYS A 369 10.82 -14.68 16.86
C LYS A 369 11.35 -13.48 17.66
N ASN A 370 12.49 -12.90 17.25
CA ASN A 370 13.20 -11.85 18.00
C ASN A 370 13.58 -10.65 17.15
N SER A 371 13.21 -10.58 15.89
CA SER A 371 13.51 -9.45 15.01
C SER A 371 12.29 -9.01 14.21
N LEU A 372 12.29 -7.74 13.89
CA LEU A 372 11.35 -7.11 13.00
C LEU A 372 12.14 -6.23 12.05
N ASP A 373 12.18 -6.65 10.79
CA ASP A 373 12.85 -5.92 9.73
C ASP A 373 11.80 -5.25 8.84
N LEU A 374 12.13 -4.08 8.34
CA LEU A 374 11.29 -3.25 7.48
C LEU A 374 12.08 -2.84 6.25
N ASP A 375 11.60 -3.21 5.09
CA ASP A 375 12.08 -2.73 3.80
C ASP A 375 11.05 -1.78 3.20
N LEU A 376 11.46 -0.56 2.84
CA LEU A 376 10.61 0.49 2.29
C LEU A 376 10.92 0.71 0.82
N ALA A 377 9.90 0.75 -0.02
CA ALA A 377 9.94 1.34 -1.35
C ALA A 377 9.59 2.83 -1.21
N ILE A 378 10.45 3.72 -1.67
CA ILE A 378 10.31 5.17 -1.47
C ILE A 378 10.49 5.89 -2.81
N SER A 379 9.52 6.73 -3.16
CA SER A 379 9.62 7.63 -4.31
C SER A 379 9.99 9.06 -3.88
N ASN A 380 10.73 9.77 -4.74
CA ASN A 380 11.12 11.15 -4.46
C ASN A 380 9.87 12.02 -4.25
N SER A 381 9.86 12.81 -3.17
CA SER A 381 8.70 13.65 -2.75
C SER A 381 8.24 14.64 -3.82
N ILE A 382 9.14 15.02 -4.73
CA ILE A 382 8.84 15.93 -5.83
C ILE A 382 7.75 15.38 -6.77
N TYR A 383 7.62 14.05 -6.93
CA TYR A 383 6.58 13.46 -7.77
C TYR A 383 5.16 13.70 -7.23
N SER A 384 5.03 13.96 -5.94
CA SER A 384 3.77 14.27 -5.29
C SER A 384 3.50 15.78 -5.16
N SER A 385 4.40 16.66 -5.67
CA SER A 385 4.19 18.10 -5.67
C SER A 385 3.13 18.50 -6.68
N LEU A 386 2.15 19.29 -6.24
CA LEU A 386 1.16 19.93 -7.12
C LEU A 386 1.62 21.32 -7.58
N ASP A 387 2.46 21.98 -6.78
CA ASP A 387 3.03 23.29 -7.09
C ASP A 387 4.22 23.17 -8.05
N VAL A 388 3.93 22.85 -9.29
CA VAL A 388 4.93 22.98 -10.36
C VAL A 388 4.95 24.45 -10.76
N GLN A 389 5.89 25.21 -10.19
CA GLN A 389 6.16 26.56 -10.67
C GLN A 389 6.83 26.45 -12.04
N TRP A 390 6.17 27.00 -13.03
CA TRP A 390 6.73 27.19 -14.37
C TRP A 390 7.78 28.29 -14.30
N GLU A 391 9.06 27.97 -14.43
CA GLU A 391 10.12 28.92 -14.72
C GLU A 391 10.31 29.11 -16.22
#